data_0e1e4df4d788cdc0a7c23d75259d448a
#
_entry.id   0e1e4df4d788cdc0a7c23d75259d448a
#
_cell.length_a   1.000
_cell.length_b   1.000
_cell.length_c   1.000
_cell.angle_alpha   90.00
_cell.angle_beta   90.00
_cell.angle_gamma   90.00
#
_symmetry.space_group_name_H-M   'P 1'
#
loop_
_entity.id
_entity.type
_entity.pdbx_description
1 polymer ?
#
loop_
_entity_poly.entity_id
_entity_poly.type
_entity_poly.pdbx_seq_one_letter_code
_entity_poly.pdbx_strand_id
1 'polypeptide(L)'
;MQQVRGKLNEFGATICAVTPQLPEASRSLIERHKISFDLLSDHGNQYAGALGLRFTLPDDLKQVYLSFGNDLAARNGEDSWTLAMPGRLVIDVKGIVRVVDVDPDYRYRPEPEKTVEDVRALK
;
A
#
# COMPACT_ATOMS: atom_id res chain seq x y z
N MET A 1 8.12 1.72 7.22
CA MET A 1 7.58 3.10 7.23
C MET A 1 7.24 3.64 8.61
N GLN A 2 6.79 2.78 9.52
CA GLN A 2 6.49 3.23 10.89
C GLN A 2 7.68 3.91 11.58
N GLN A 3 8.89 3.42 11.32
CA GLN A 3 10.11 3.93 11.94
C GLN A 3 10.44 5.38 11.58
N VAL A 4 10.03 5.82 10.39
CA VAL A 4 10.34 7.17 9.90
C VAL A 4 9.19 8.15 10.04
N ARG A 5 8.07 7.70 10.61
CA ARG A 5 6.87 8.53 10.75
C ARG A 5 7.15 9.84 11.49
N GLY A 6 7.91 9.75 12.58
CA GLY A 6 8.26 10.94 13.36
C GLY A 6 9.04 11.96 12.56
N LYS A 7 9.99 11.52 11.76
CA LYS A 7 10.79 12.39 10.89
C LYS A 7 9.91 13.05 9.83
N LEU A 8 8.99 12.30 9.24
CA LEU A 8 8.06 12.85 8.25
C LEU A 8 7.14 13.89 8.86
N ASN A 9 6.66 13.64 10.07
CA ASN A 9 5.82 14.61 10.78
C ASN A 9 6.56 15.93 11.05
N GLU A 10 7.86 15.89 11.28
CA GLU A 10 8.67 17.10 11.45
C GLU A 10 8.66 17.97 10.21
N PHE A 11 8.50 17.37 9.02
CA PHE A 11 8.39 18.10 7.76
C PHE A 11 6.94 18.42 7.38
N GLY A 12 5.98 18.18 8.27
CA GLY A 12 4.57 18.41 8.00
C GLY A 12 3.93 17.37 7.08
N ALA A 13 4.57 16.22 6.91
CA ALA A 13 4.05 15.15 6.06
C ALA A 13 3.34 14.09 6.89
N THR A 14 2.32 13.46 6.32
CA THR A 14 1.63 12.34 6.92
C THR A 14 1.76 11.12 6.02
N ILE A 15 1.61 9.94 6.62
CA ILE A 15 1.64 8.67 5.90
C ILE A 15 0.23 8.11 5.85
N CYS A 16 -0.14 7.59 4.69
CA CYS A 16 -1.38 6.86 4.50
C CYS A 16 -1.06 5.64 3.66
N ALA A 17 -1.43 4.46 4.13
CA ALA A 17 -1.28 3.23 3.38
C ALA A 17 -2.65 2.77 2.87
N VAL A 18 -2.67 2.14 1.70
CA VAL A 18 -3.91 1.69 1.06
C VAL A 18 -3.78 0.21 0.72
N THR A 19 -4.80 -0.56 1.06
CA THR A 19 -4.83 -2.00 0.85
C THR A 19 -6.23 -2.43 0.41
N PRO A 20 -6.37 -3.48 -0.44
CA PRO A 20 -7.68 -4.00 -0.79
C PRO A 20 -8.31 -4.86 0.32
N GLN A 21 -7.61 -5.14 1.41
CA GLN A 21 -8.13 -5.95 2.50
C GLN A 21 -9.32 -5.30 3.18
N LEU A 22 -10.21 -6.14 3.72
CA LEU A 22 -11.32 -5.66 4.54
C LEU A 22 -10.80 -4.93 5.78
N PRO A 23 -11.56 -3.96 6.32
CA PRO A 23 -11.14 -3.22 7.52
C PRO A 23 -10.80 -4.11 8.71
N GLU A 24 -11.47 -5.25 8.86
CA GLU A 24 -11.21 -6.19 9.95
C GLU A 24 -9.79 -6.77 9.87
N ALA A 25 -9.34 -7.13 8.66
CA ALA A 25 -7.99 -7.63 8.45
C ALA A 25 -6.95 -6.56 8.74
N SER A 26 -7.22 -5.32 8.31
CA SER A 26 -6.34 -4.18 8.57
C SER A 26 -6.26 -3.84 10.05
N ARG A 27 -7.38 -3.94 10.77
CA ARG A 27 -7.42 -3.69 12.21
C ARG A 27 -6.50 -4.64 12.97
N SER A 28 -6.54 -5.92 12.62
CA SER A 28 -5.67 -6.93 13.21
C SER A 28 -4.19 -6.61 12.97
N LEU A 29 -3.86 -6.16 11.77
CA LEU A 29 -2.49 -5.76 11.41
C LEU A 29 -2.04 -4.53 12.20
N ILE A 30 -2.93 -3.53 12.33
CA ILE A 30 -2.63 -2.32 13.11
C ILE A 30 -2.32 -2.67 14.57
N GLU A 31 -3.13 -3.54 15.18
CA GLU A 31 -2.93 -3.95 16.56
C GLU A 31 -1.62 -4.72 16.73
N ARG A 32 -1.33 -5.64 15.81
CA ARG A 32 -0.14 -6.50 15.91
C ARG A 32 1.15 -5.71 15.79
N HIS A 33 1.18 -4.74 14.90
CA HIS A 33 2.39 -3.96 14.58
C HIS A 33 2.38 -2.56 15.17
N LYS A 34 1.35 -2.21 15.93
CA LYS A 34 1.20 -0.89 16.58
C LYS A 34 1.35 0.25 15.56
N ILE A 35 0.68 0.10 14.43
CA ILE A 35 0.72 1.09 13.35
C ILE A 35 -0.03 2.35 13.79
N SER A 36 0.58 3.51 13.62
CA SER A 36 0.00 4.79 14.03
C SER A 36 -0.37 5.71 12.87
N PHE A 37 -0.08 5.30 11.62
CA PHE A 37 -0.55 6.01 10.44
C PHE A 37 -1.83 5.36 9.91
N ASP A 38 -2.55 6.06 9.04
CA ASP A 38 -3.82 5.58 8.49
C ASP A 38 -3.60 4.41 7.53
N LEU A 39 -4.39 3.37 7.70
CA LEU A 39 -4.41 2.21 6.82
C LEU A 39 -5.82 2.10 6.24
N LEU A 40 -5.98 2.51 4.99
CA LEU A 40 -7.27 2.63 4.32
C LEU A 40 -7.58 1.39 3.49
N SER A 41 -8.86 1.04 3.42
CA SER A 41 -9.32 -0.09 2.61
C SER A 41 -9.79 0.40 1.24
N ASP A 42 -9.21 -0.18 0.18
CA ASP A 42 -9.58 0.10 -1.21
C ASP A 42 -10.30 -1.12 -1.78
N HIS A 43 -11.61 -1.17 -1.60
CA HIS A 43 -12.42 -2.32 -1.99
C HIS A 43 -12.27 -2.62 -3.49
N GLY A 44 -11.91 -3.86 -3.83
CA GLY A 44 -11.74 -4.28 -5.21
C GLY A 44 -10.58 -3.60 -5.93
N ASN A 45 -9.68 -2.94 -5.20
CA ASN A 45 -8.57 -2.18 -5.79
C ASN A 45 -9.05 -1.10 -6.77
N GLN A 46 -10.18 -0.47 -6.49
CA GLN A 46 -10.75 0.55 -7.38
C GLN A 46 -9.83 1.76 -7.52
N TYR A 47 -9.30 2.25 -6.41
CA TYR A 47 -8.36 3.37 -6.42
C TYR A 47 -7.05 2.99 -7.10
N ALA A 48 -6.53 1.81 -6.80
CA ALA A 48 -5.35 1.29 -7.48
C ALA A 48 -5.59 1.15 -8.98
N GLY A 49 -6.80 0.74 -9.38
CA GLY A 49 -7.19 0.68 -10.79
C GLY A 49 -7.16 2.03 -11.47
N ALA A 50 -7.65 3.07 -10.78
CA ALA A 50 -7.63 4.45 -11.30
C ALA A 50 -6.19 4.97 -11.49
N LEU A 51 -5.25 4.48 -10.68
CA LEU A 51 -3.83 4.83 -10.79
C LEU A 51 -3.07 3.93 -11.78
N GLY A 52 -3.74 2.94 -12.38
CA GLY A 52 -3.08 2.00 -13.30
C GLY A 52 -2.25 0.93 -12.61
N LEU A 53 -2.46 0.69 -11.33
CA LEU A 53 -1.65 -0.25 -10.53
C LEU A 53 -2.33 -1.59 -10.31
N ARG A 54 -3.59 -1.74 -10.68
CA ARG A 54 -4.35 -2.97 -10.43
C ARG A 54 -4.03 -4.02 -11.50
N PHE A 55 -3.87 -5.27 -11.06
CA PHE A 55 -3.77 -6.40 -11.99
C PHE A 55 -4.53 -7.60 -11.43
N THR A 56 -4.94 -8.50 -12.32
CA THR A 56 -5.65 -9.73 -11.93
C THR A 56 -4.64 -10.85 -11.77
N LEU A 57 -4.77 -11.62 -10.68
CA LEU A 57 -3.91 -12.76 -10.43
C LEU A 57 -4.24 -13.88 -11.42
N PRO A 58 -3.25 -14.44 -12.17
CA PRO A 58 -3.51 -15.57 -13.06
C PRO A 58 -4.04 -16.80 -12.31
N ASP A 59 -4.84 -17.62 -12.98
CA ASP A 59 -5.49 -18.79 -12.37
C ASP A 59 -4.50 -19.76 -11.73
N ASP A 60 -3.36 -20.00 -12.37
CA ASP A 60 -2.35 -20.90 -11.82
C ASP A 60 -1.77 -20.37 -10.49
N LEU A 61 -1.52 -19.07 -10.41
CA LEU A 61 -1.07 -18.44 -9.16
C LEU A 61 -2.19 -18.42 -8.11
N LYS A 62 -3.45 -18.26 -8.55
CA LYS A 62 -4.60 -18.34 -7.65
C LYS A 62 -4.63 -19.67 -6.92
N GLN A 63 -4.41 -20.78 -7.66
CA GLN A 63 -4.38 -22.10 -7.05
C GLN A 63 -3.22 -22.24 -6.06
N VAL A 64 -2.05 -21.70 -6.36
CA VAL A 64 -0.92 -21.68 -5.44
C VAL A 64 -1.27 -20.92 -4.16
N TYR A 65 -1.89 -19.75 -4.27
CA TYR A 65 -2.32 -18.97 -3.11
C TYR A 65 -3.28 -19.76 -2.24
N LEU A 66 -4.28 -20.39 -2.85
CA LEU A 66 -5.26 -21.20 -2.11
C LEU A 66 -4.59 -22.37 -1.40
N SER A 67 -3.60 -23.02 -2.04
CA SER A 67 -2.90 -24.15 -1.45
C SER A 67 -2.10 -23.78 -0.20
N PHE A 68 -1.70 -22.52 -0.07
CA PHE A 68 -1.02 -21.99 1.13
C PHE A 68 -1.98 -21.34 2.12
N GLY A 69 -3.28 -21.47 1.91
CA GLY A 69 -4.27 -20.85 2.81
C GLY A 69 -4.47 -19.36 2.58
N ASN A 70 -3.96 -18.81 1.49
CA ASN A 70 -4.12 -17.39 1.15
C ASN A 70 -5.35 -17.21 0.26
N ASP A 71 -6.52 -17.06 0.86
CA ASP A 71 -7.76 -16.81 0.14
C ASP A 71 -8.00 -15.30 0.05
N LEU A 72 -7.65 -14.70 -1.09
CA LEU A 72 -7.83 -13.26 -1.30
C LEU A 72 -9.31 -12.87 -1.31
N ALA A 73 -10.19 -13.76 -1.79
CA ALA A 73 -11.62 -13.46 -1.80
C ALA A 73 -12.15 -13.28 -0.38
N ALA A 74 -11.73 -14.13 0.54
CA ALA A 74 -12.13 -14.01 1.95
C ALA A 74 -11.51 -12.77 2.61
N ARG A 75 -10.23 -12.53 2.34
CA ARG A 75 -9.49 -11.42 2.97
C ARG A 75 -9.99 -10.06 2.49
N ASN A 76 -10.31 -9.96 1.20
CA ASN A 76 -10.71 -8.69 0.57
C ASN A 76 -12.22 -8.53 0.48
N GLY A 77 -12.99 -9.56 0.78
CA GLY A 77 -14.46 -9.50 0.76
C GLY A 77 -15.06 -9.40 -0.63
N GLU A 78 -14.33 -9.77 -1.68
CA GLU A 78 -14.81 -9.80 -3.07
C GLU A 78 -13.94 -10.79 -3.85
N ASP A 79 -14.41 -11.27 -4.99
CA ASP A 79 -13.83 -12.41 -5.69
C ASP A 79 -13.12 -12.08 -7.00
N SER A 80 -12.73 -10.84 -7.21
CA SER A 80 -12.01 -10.44 -8.42
C SER A 80 -10.60 -10.99 -8.49
N TRP A 81 -10.00 -11.33 -7.35
CA TRP A 81 -8.61 -11.79 -7.25
C TRP A 81 -7.63 -10.80 -7.87
N THR A 82 -7.88 -9.51 -7.64
CA THR A 82 -6.98 -8.45 -8.07
C THR A 82 -6.00 -8.07 -6.98
N LEU A 83 -4.85 -7.58 -7.40
CA LEU A 83 -3.82 -7.04 -6.53
C LEU A 83 -3.41 -5.67 -7.04
N ALA A 84 -2.82 -4.87 -6.15
CA ALA A 84 -2.18 -3.63 -6.53
C ALA A 84 -0.67 -3.85 -6.61
N MET A 85 -0.02 -3.30 -7.63
CA MET A 85 1.44 -3.29 -7.65
C MET A 85 1.96 -2.54 -6.43
N PRO A 86 2.98 -3.07 -5.74
CA PRO A 86 3.59 -2.34 -4.64
C PRO A 86 4.11 -0.99 -5.12
N GLY A 87 3.79 0.06 -4.39
CA GLY A 87 4.19 1.38 -4.83
C GLY A 87 4.14 2.39 -3.70
N ARG A 88 4.82 3.50 -3.95
CA ARG A 88 4.87 4.63 -3.05
C ARG A 88 4.72 5.90 -3.86
N LEU A 89 3.86 6.78 -3.39
CA LEU A 89 3.66 8.09 -3.99
C LEU A 89 3.99 9.16 -2.97
N VAL A 90 4.66 10.21 -3.39
CA VAL A 90 4.83 11.42 -2.57
C VAL A 90 4.04 12.54 -3.25
N ILE A 91 3.09 13.10 -2.51
CA ILE A 91 2.12 14.07 -3.02
C ILE A 91 2.33 15.37 -2.26
N ASP A 92 2.40 16.51 -2.98
CA ASP A 92 2.59 17.81 -2.34
C ASP A 92 1.27 18.37 -1.82
N VAL A 93 1.35 19.54 -1.16
CA VAL A 93 0.16 20.18 -0.56
C VAL A 93 -0.88 20.61 -1.60
N LYS A 94 -0.51 20.69 -2.86
CA LYS A 94 -1.41 21.04 -3.96
C LYS A 94 -2.09 19.81 -4.57
N GLY A 95 -1.79 18.61 -4.07
CA GLY A 95 -2.32 17.38 -4.60
C GLY A 95 -1.59 16.85 -5.84
N ILE A 96 -0.40 17.37 -6.11
CA ILE A 96 0.40 16.94 -7.28
C ILE A 96 1.37 15.85 -6.84
N VAL A 97 1.38 14.74 -7.59
CA VAL A 97 2.33 13.64 -7.35
C VAL A 97 3.72 14.10 -7.78
N ARG A 98 4.66 14.09 -6.84
CA ARG A 98 6.04 14.53 -7.08
C ARG A 98 7.02 13.38 -7.22
N VAL A 99 6.75 12.26 -6.57
CA VAL A 99 7.61 11.08 -6.63
C VAL A 99 6.73 9.86 -6.80
N VAL A 100 7.13 8.96 -7.71
CA VAL A 100 6.46 7.69 -7.95
C VAL A 100 7.53 6.59 -7.92
N ASP A 101 7.36 5.64 -7.01
CA ASP A 101 8.17 4.42 -6.96
C ASP A 101 7.23 3.23 -7.04
N VAL A 102 7.09 2.66 -8.22
CA VAL A 102 6.23 1.49 -8.47
C VAL A 102 7.07 0.45 -9.20
N ASP A 103 7.06 -0.78 -8.67
CA ASP A 103 7.79 -1.89 -9.28
C ASP A 103 6.93 -3.15 -9.15
N PRO A 104 6.69 -3.90 -10.25
CA PRO A 104 5.97 -5.16 -10.18
C PRO A 104 6.64 -6.20 -9.30
N ASP A 105 7.96 -6.10 -9.14
CA ASP A 105 8.71 -6.99 -8.25
C ASP A 105 8.65 -6.43 -6.83
N TYR A 106 7.87 -7.08 -5.97
CA TYR A 106 7.66 -6.65 -4.59
C TYR A 106 8.96 -6.61 -3.75
N ARG A 107 10.04 -7.21 -4.23
CA ARG A 107 11.34 -7.20 -3.54
C ARG A 107 12.07 -5.87 -3.69
N TYR A 108 11.73 -5.09 -4.72
CA TYR A 108 12.35 -3.79 -5.00
C TYR A 108 11.49 -2.68 -4.42
N ARG A 109 11.76 -2.32 -3.18
CA ARG A 109 11.07 -1.23 -2.49
C ARG A 109 12.09 -0.20 -2.03
N PRO A 110 11.78 1.11 -2.14
CA PRO A 110 12.65 2.14 -1.59
C PRO A 110 12.80 1.95 -0.09
N GLU A 111 13.98 2.22 0.43
CA GLU A 111 14.16 2.23 1.88
C GLU A 111 13.36 3.38 2.51
N PRO A 112 12.89 3.23 3.76
CA PRO A 112 12.13 4.28 4.42
C PRO A 112 12.84 5.63 4.46
N GLU A 113 14.16 5.63 4.59
CA GLU A 113 14.97 6.84 4.64
C GLU A 113 14.88 7.64 3.34
N LYS A 114 14.74 6.97 2.20
CA LYS A 114 14.55 7.65 0.91
C LYS A 114 13.25 8.47 0.91
N THR A 115 12.21 7.99 1.57
CA THR A 115 10.97 8.74 1.70
C THR A 115 11.19 10.05 2.44
N VAL A 116 11.99 10.03 3.50
CA VAL A 116 12.32 11.25 4.26
C VAL A 116 13.07 12.23 3.35
N GLU A 117 14.03 11.76 2.57
CA GLU A 117 14.80 12.60 1.65
C GLU A 117 13.90 13.21 0.58
N ASP A 118 13.01 12.42 -0.01
CA ASP A 118 12.10 12.89 -1.05
C ASP A 118 11.15 13.98 -0.51
N VAL A 119 10.64 13.80 0.70
CA VAL A 119 9.79 14.81 1.34
C VAL A 119 10.57 16.06 1.67
N ARG A 120 11.79 15.91 2.18
CA ARG A 120 12.66 17.06 2.48
C ARG A 120 12.92 17.89 1.24
N ALA A 121 13.10 17.26 0.09
CA ALA A 121 13.38 17.97 -1.17
C ALA A 121 12.22 18.84 -1.64
N LEU A 122 11.00 18.60 -1.13
CA LEU A 122 9.82 19.40 -1.48
C LEU A 122 9.64 20.65 -0.59
N LYS A 123 10.47 20.80 0.42
CA LYS A 123 10.38 21.91 1.39
C LYS A 123 11.21 23.14 0.98
#